data_10c5aae42a0be89c226cbfa703b54cb3
#
_entry.id   10c5aae42a0be89c226cbfa703b54cb3
#
_cell.length_a   1.000
_cell.length_b   1.000
_cell.length_c   1.000
_cell.angle_alpha   90.00
_cell.angle_beta   90.00
_cell.angle_gamma   90.00
#
_symmetry.space_group_name_H-M   'P 1'
#
loop_
_entity.id
_entity.type
_entity.pdbx_description
1 polymer ?
#
loop_
_entity_poly.entity_id
_entity_poly.type
_entity_poly.pdbx_seq_one_letter_code
_entity_poly.pdbx_strand_id
1 'polypeptide(L)'
;MKYGDIVVYKNQIGTVVKSENDFKFHPCNYGSCYFSELDTITDADVREATPDEKLELIREEFTWGKVIDIHCIGEYQIIEYESKTAPKHLWHTYINYADTNNSYMSLDSALIGCIGRKYEGANGRTAMYFEKMIGLE
;
A
#
# COMPACT_ATOMS: atom_id res chain seq x y z
N MET A 1 10.17 15.03 2.24
CA MET A 1 9.63 14.29 1.08
C MET A 1 10.56 13.14 0.76
N LYS A 2 10.01 11.96 0.63
CA LYS A 2 10.78 10.73 0.39
C LYS A 2 10.18 9.94 -0.76
N TYR A 3 10.98 9.12 -1.42
CA TYR A 3 10.50 8.16 -2.40
C TYR A 3 9.42 7.27 -1.79
N GLY A 4 8.29 7.15 -2.48
CA GLY A 4 7.15 6.36 -2.03
C GLY A 4 6.13 7.11 -1.19
N ASP A 5 6.40 8.34 -0.79
CA ASP A 5 5.42 9.15 -0.06
C ASP A 5 4.17 9.39 -0.90
N ILE A 6 3.01 9.35 -0.25
CA ILE A 6 1.74 9.69 -0.89
C ILE A 6 1.42 11.15 -0.56
N VAL A 7 1.36 11.96 -1.59
CA VAL A 7 1.25 13.42 -1.47
C VAL A 7 0.13 13.95 -2.36
N VAL A 8 -0.26 15.20 -2.09
CA VAL A 8 -1.19 15.94 -2.93
C VAL A 8 -0.42 17.06 -3.63
N TYR A 9 -0.52 17.09 -4.95
CA TYR A 9 0.11 18.06 -5.83
C TYR A 9 -0.92 18.56 -6.82
N LYS A 10 -1.11 19.89 -6.87
CA LYS A 10 -2.11 20.53 -7.75
C LYS A 10 -3.50 19.88 -7.63
N ASN A 11 -3.93 19.62 -6.40
CA ASN A 11 -5.21 18.99 -6.07
C ASN A 11 -5.35 17.54 -6.56
N GLN A 12 -4.25 16.88 -6.89
CA GLN A 12 -4.25 15.47 -7.24
C GLN A 12 -3.45 14.67 -6.22
N ILE A 13 -3.97 13.51 -5.87
CA ILE A 13 -3.24 12.57 -5.02
C ILE A 13 -2.32 11.70 -5.89
N GLY A 14 -1.15 11.39 -5.39
CA GLY A 14 -0.19 10.56 -6.12
C GLY A 14 0.99 10.19 -5.26
N THR A 15 2.00 9.62 -5.90
CA THR A 15 3.18 9.06 -5.24
C THR A 15 4.44 9.79 -5.67
N VAL A 16 5.34 10.01 -4.72
CA VAL A 16 6.67 10.55 -5.00
C VAL A 16 7.54 9.44 -5.56
N VAL A 17 8.07 9.64 -6.76
CA VAL A 17 9.05 8.76 -7.38
C VAL A 17 10.36 9.50 -7.56
N LYS A 18 11.46 8.76 -7.67
CA LYS A 18 12.78 9.36 -7.79
C LYS A 18 13.37 9.06 -9.15
N SER A 19 13.87 10.12 -9.81
CA SER A 19 14.60 10.00 -11.08
C SER A 19 15.93 10.72 -10.91
N GLU A 20 17.02 9.98 -10.93
CA GLU A 20 18.38 10.51 -10.69
C GLU A 20 18.44 11.26 -9.35
N ASN A 21 18.57 12.60 -9.40
CA ASN A 21 18.66 13.44 -8.22
C ASN A 21 17.35 14.20 -7.93
N ASP A 22 16.34 13.99 -8.75
CA ASP A 22 15.08 14.73 -8.65
C ASP A 22 13.95 13.86 -8.16
N PHE A 23 13.00 14.48 -7.44
CA PHE A 23 11.74 13.86 -7.13
C PHE A 23 10.71 14.25 -8.18
N LYS A 24 9.90 13.27 -8.60
CA LYS A 24 8.83 13.43 -9.57
C LYS A 24 7.51 13.05 -8.96
N PHE A 25 6.42 13.62 -9.44
CA PHE A 25 5.07 13.30 -9.01
C PHE A 25 4.42 12.32 -9.99
N HIS A 26 4.00 11.16 -9.49
CA HIS A 26 3.26 10.18 -10.27
C HIS A 26 1.79 10.17 -9.83
N PRO A 27 0.85 10.72 -10.62
CA PRO A 27 -0.57 10.70 -10.28
C PRO A 27 -1.09 9.28 -10.13
N CYS A 28 -2.04 9.08 -9.21
CA CYS A 28 -2.55 7.74 -8.89
C CYS A 28 -3.18 7.00 -10.07
N ASN A 29 -3.83 7.72 -10.98
CA ASN A 29 -4.50 7.11 -12.14
C ASN A 29 -3.66 7.16 -13.42
N TYR A 30 -2.40 7.52 -13.31
CA TYR A 30 -1.50 7.61 -14.44
C TYR A 30 -0.82 6.26 -14.62
N GLY A 31 -1.00 5.60 -15.73
CA GLY A 31 -0.39 4.32 -16.01
C GLY A 31 1.13 4.38 -16.09
N SER A 32 1.75 3.32 -16.57
CA SER A 32 3.20 3.28 -16.79
C SER A 32 3.62 4.39 -17.77
N CYS A 33 4.65 5.14 -17.39
CA CYS A 33 5.16 6.23 -18.21
C CYS A 33 6.66 6.37 -17.98
N TYR A 34 7.31 7.14 -18.84
CA TYR A 34 8.70 7.52 -18.62
C TYR A 34 8.74 8.64 -17.57
N PHE A 35 9.73 8.59 -16.67
CA PHE A 35 9.85 9.62 -15.63
C PHE A 35 10.04 11.03 -16.20
N SER A 36 10.59 11.12 -17.42
CA SER A 36 10.72 12.41 -18.11
C SER A 36 9.38 13.10 -18.41
N GLU A 37 8.28 12.34 -18.39
CA GLU A 37 6.92 12.87 -18.62
C GLU A 37 6.29 13.42 -17.35
N LEU A 38 6.89 13.17 -16.18
CA LEU A 38 6.36 13.56 -14.90
C LEU A 38 6.90 14.91 -14.46
N ASP A 39 6.08 15.66 -13.71
CA ASP A 39 6.50 16.92 -13.16
C ASP A 39 7.54 16.72 -12.06
N THR A 40 8.59 17.51 -12.07
CA THR A 40 9.55 17.59 -10.98
C THR A 40 8.93 18.39 -9.84
N ILE A 41 9.05 17.89 -8.62
CA ILE A 41 8.45 18.49 -7.43
C ILE A 41 9.48 18.72 -6.34
N THR A 42 9.17 19.68 -5.46
CA THR A 42 9.94 19.96 -4.24
C THR A 42 8.99 19.91 -3.05
N ASP A 43 9.53 19.94 -1.83
CA ASP A 43 8.70 19.96 -0.62
C ASP A 43 7.70 21.12 -0.59
N ALA A 44 8.03 22.25 -1.22
CA ALA A 44 7.15 23.40 -1.27
C ALA A 44 5.95 23.21 -2.18
N ASP A 45 6.02 22.27 -3.11
CA ASP A 45 4.97 22.05 -4.11
C ASP A 45 3.85 21.13 -3.62
N VAL A 46 4.13 20.33 -2.60
CA VAL A 46 3.27 19.23 -2.18
C VAL A 46 2.93 19.32 -0.69
N ARG A 47 1.84 18.66 -0.31
CA ARG A 47 1.56 18.35 1.08
C ARG A 47 1.40 16.85 1.24
N GLU A 48 1.66 16.33 2.44
CA GLU A 48 1.39 14.93 2.72
C GLU A 48 -0.12 14.65 2.63
N ALA A 49 -0.48 13.53 2.04
CA ALA A 49 -1.88 13.10 2.00
C ALA A 49 -2.34 12.71 3.41
N THR A 50 -3.59 12.99 3.72
CA THR A 50 -4.20 12.54 4.98
C THR A 50 -4.43 11.03 4.94
N PRO A 51 -4.60 10.37 6.10
CA PRO A 51 -4.95 8.95 6.12
C PRO A 51 -6.19 8.62 5.28
N ASP A 52 -7.22 9.45 5.31
CA ASP A 52 -8.43 9.24 4.52
C ASP A 52 -8.15 9.35 3.01
N GLU A 53 -7.32 10.28 2.61
CA GLU A 53 -6.89 10.42 1.21
C GLU A 53 -6.07 9.20 0.76
N LYS A 54 -5.21 8.69 1.63
CA LYS A 54 -4.43 7.48 1.33
C LYS A 54 -5.32 6.25 1.18
N LEU A 55 -6.34 6.11 2.01
CA LEU A 55 -7.30 5.02 1.88
C LEU A 55 -8.11 5.12 0.60
N GLU A 56 -8.49 6.32 0.20
CA GLU A 56 -9.19 6.54 -1.06
C GLU A 56 -8.31 6.15 -2.25
N LEU A 57 -7.02 6.47 -2.20
CA LEU A 57 -6.06 6.05 -3.21
C LEU A 57 -6.03 4.53 -3.36
N ILE A 58 -5.92 3.82 -2.23
CA ILE A 58 -5.92 2.35 -2.24
C ILE A 58 -7.21 1.82 -2.86
N ARG A 59 -8.35 2.38 -2.47
CA ARG A 59 -9.66 1.95 -2.95
C ARG A 59 -9.79 2.14 -4.46
N GLU A 60 -9.31 3.25 -4.99
CA GLU A 60 -9.34 3.53 -6.43
C GLU A 60 -8.41 2.62 -7.23
N GLU A 61 -7.26 2.29 -6.69
CA GLU A 61 -6.28 1.45 -7.36
C GLU A 61 -6.59 -0.04 -7.27
N PHE A 62 -7.48 -0.44 -6.36
CA PHE A 62 -7.78 -1.86 -6.12
C PHE A 62 -8.59 -2.45 -7.27
N THR A 63 -8.05 -3.50 -7.90
CA THR A 63 -8.66 -4.13 -9.07
C THR A 63 -8.92 -5.64 -8.90
N TRP A 64 -8.66 -6.19 -7.71
CA TRP A 64 -8.74 -7.64 -7.49
C TRP A 64 -10.16 -8.17 -7.30
N GLY A 65 -11.11 -7.29 -7.00
CA GLY A 65 -12.49 -7.66 -6.79
C GLY A 65 -13.31 -6.54 -6.16
N LYS A 66 -14.46 -6.91 -5.60
CA LYS A 66 -15.36 -5.97 -4.96
C LYS A 66 -14.98 -5.76 -3.49
N VAL A 67 -14.68 -4.53 -3.12
CA VAL A 67 -14.32 -4.19 -1.75
C VAL A 67 -15.52 -4.36 -0.82
N ILE A 68 -15.32 -5.10 0.27
CA ILE A 68 -16.30 -5.29 1.34
C ILE A 68 -15.99 -4.33 2.48
N ASP A 69 -14.73 -4.31 2.93
CA ASP A 69 -14.29 -3.46 4.03
C ASP A 69 -12.77 -3.24 3.94
N ILE A 70 -12.28 -2.21 4.64
CA ILE A 70 -10.86 -1.94 4.74
C ILE A 70 -10.49 -1.91 6.23
N HIS A 71 -9.57 -2.79 6.61
CA HIS A 71 -9.10 -2.92 7.98
C HIS A 71 -7.76 -2.21 8.12
N CYS A 72 -7.72 -1.17 8.96
CA CYS A 72 -6.49 -0.42 9.22
C CYS A 72 -5.94 -0.81 10.58
N ILE A 73 -4.80 -1.47 10.60
CA ILE A 73 -4.16 -1.96 11.82
C ILE A 73 -2.71 -1.47 11.83
N GLY A 74 -2.45 -0.39 12.57
CA GLY A 74 -1.13 0.23 12.58
C GLY A 74 -0.75 0.70 11.17
N GLU A 75 0.40 0.23 10.70
CA GLU A 75 0.90 0.55 9.36
C GLU A 75 0.35 -0.36 8.26
N TYR A 76 -0.50 -1.30 8.61
CA TYR A 76 -1.06 -2.27 7.67
C TYR A 76 -2.48 -1.87 7.27
N GLN A 77 -2.78 -2.01 5.98
CA GLN A 77 -4.12 -1.84 5.45
C GLN A 77 -4.48 -3.15 4.76
N ILE A 78 -5.63 -3.71 5.13
CA ILE A 78 -6.07 -5.01 4.61
C ILE A 78 -7.44 -4.81 4.00
N ILE A 79 -7.54 -5.01 2.68
CA ILE A 79 -8.80 -4.91 1.97
C ILE A 79 -9.47 -6.27 1.95
N GLU A 80 -10.57 -6.36 2.65
CA GLU A 80 -11.46 -7.51 2.57
C GLU A 80 -12.31 -7.37 1.30
N TYR A 81 -12.32 -8.39 0.44
CA TYR A 81 -13.00 -8.27 -0.84
C TYR A 81 -13.60 -9.58 -1.33
N GLU A 82 -14.56 -9.45 -2.22
CA GLU A 82 -15.14 -10.56 -2.97
C GLU A 82 -14.37 -10.70 -4.27
N SER A 83 -13.70 -11.85 -4.43
CA SER A 83 -12.92 -12.15 -5.62
C SER A 83 -13.82 -12.53 -6.80
N LYS A 84 -13.33 -12.29 -8.00
CA LYS A 84 -14.03 -12.68 -9.24
C LYS A 84 -14.00 -14.19 -9.47
N THR A 85 -13.07 -14.89 -8.84
CA THR A 85 -12.88 -16.34 -8.95
C THR A 85 -12.79 -16.97 -7.56
N ALA A 86 -12.88 -18.29 -7.47
CA ALA A 86 -12.70 -18.99 -6.19
C ALA A 86 -11.23 -18.95 -5.75
N PRO A 87 -10.93 -18.78 -4.45
CA PRO A 87 -11.89 -18.55 -3.36
C PRO A 87 -12.53 -17.16 -3.46
N LYS A 88 -13.80 -17.07 -3.04
CA LYS A 88 -14.60 -15.86 -3.23
C LYS A 88 -14.29 -14.74 -2.23
N HIS A 89 -13.88 -15.08 -1.03
CA HIS A 89 -13.69 -14.11 0.06
C HIS A 89 -12.22 -14.09 0.45
N LEU A 90 -11.56 -12.96 0.19
CA LEU A 90 -10.13 -12.81 0.39
C LEU A 90 -9.81 -11.49 1.08
N TRP A 91 -8.60 -11.42 1.64
CA TRP A 91 -8.03 -10.24 2.31
C TRP A 91 -6.71 -9.89 1.66
N HIS A 92 -6.67 -8.74 0.97
CA HIS A 92 -5.49 -8.26 0.25
C HIS A 92 -4.72 -7.26 1.10
N THR A 93 -3.40 -7.33 1.09
CA THR A 93 -2.57 -6.62 2.06
C THR A 93 -1.78 -5.47 1.46
N TYR A 94 -1.64 -4.42 2.28
CA TYR A 94 -0.81 -3.25 2.04
C TYR A 94 0.03 -2.96 3.28
N ILE A 95 1.23 -2.45 3.10
CA ILE A 95 2.09 -1.97 4.20
C ILE A 95 2.42 -0.51 3.90
N ASN A 96 2.07 0.38 4.81
CA ASN A 96 2.21 1.83 4.59
C ASN A 96 1.62 2.26 3.25
N TYR A 97 0.44 1.74 2.92
CA TYR A 97 -0.31 2.01 1.69
C TYR A 97 0.38 1.52 0.43
N ALA A 98 1.40 0.69 0.53
CA ALA A 98 2.04 0.05 -0.61
C ALA A 98 1.52 -1.37 -0.79
N ASP A 99 1.09 -1.70 -2.00
CA ASP A 99 0.53 -3.01 -2.32
C ASP A 99 1.61 -4.10 -2.20
N THR A 100 1.32 -5.16 -1.45
CA THR A 100 2.22 -6.31 -1.31
C THR A 100 2.00 -7.36 -2.39
N ASN A 101 0.95 -7.23 -3.20
CA ASN A 101 0.50 -8.21 -4.19
C ASN A 101 0.10 -9.57 -3.59
N ASN A 102 -0.23 -9.62 -2.31
CA ASN A 102 -0.62 -10.84 -1.63
C ASN A 102 -2.03 -10.77 -1.08
N SER A 103 -2.79 -11.84 -1.25
CA SER A 103 -4.10 -12.02 -0.65
C SER A 103 -4.13 -13.29 0.19
N TYR A 104 -4.96 -13.28 1.20
CA TYR A 104 -5.05 -14.35 2.20
C TYR A 104 -6.50 -14.74 2.44
N MET A 105 -6.72 -15.88 3.08
CA MET A 105 -8.06 -16.43 3.30
C MET A 105 -8.66 -16.04 4.64
N SER A 106 -7.99 -15.21 5.43
CA SER A 106 -8.51 -14.65 6.67
C SER A 106 -7.80 -13.35 7.02
N LEU A 107 -8.41 -12.56 7.88
CA LEU A 107 -7.80 -11.34 8.39
C LEU A 107 -6.53 -11.64 9.18
N ASP A 108 -6.57 -12.68 10.03
CA ASP A 108 -5.44 -13.08 10.84
C ASP A 108 -4.25 -13.50 9.97
N SER A 109 -4.50 -14.32 8.95
CA SER A 109 -3.46 -14.74 8.02
C SER A 109 -2.88 -13.56 7.25
N ALA A 110 -3.71 -12.60 6.87
CA ALA A 110 -3.27 -11.40 6.19
C ALA A 110 -2.36 -10.54 7.08
N LEU A 111 -2.73 -10.39 8.34
CA LEU A 111 -1.94 -9.63 9.30
C LEU A 111 -0.58 -10.28 9.56
N ILE A 112 -0.58 -11.59 9.75
CA ILE A 112 0.65 -12.37 9.89
C ILE A 112 1.53 -12.21 8.66
N GLY A 113 0.93 -12.27 7.46
CA GLY A 113 1.64 -12.06 6.20
C GLY A 113 2.27 -10.68 6.08
N CYS A 114 1.58 -9.64 6.53
CA CYS A 114 2.13 -8.27 6.56
C CYS A 114 3.38 -8.20 7.42
N ILE A 115 3.33 -8.76 8.61
CA ILE A 115 4.44 -8.72 9.55
C ILE A 115 5.63 -9.52 9.02
N GLY A 116 5.37 -10.71 8.49
CA GLY A 116 6.40 -11.52 7.87
C GLY A 116 7.11 -10.80 6.75
N ARG A 117 6.35 -10.15 5.88
CA ARG A 117 6.91 -9.41 4.74
C ARG A 117 7.75 -8.21 5.19
N LYS A 118 7.32 -7.50 6.21
CA LYS A 118 8.07 -6.36 6.75
C LYS A 118 9.46 -6.77 7.23
N TYR A 119 9.58 -7.97 7.81
CA TYR A 119 10.83 -8.46 8.38
C TYR A 119 11.52 -9.52 7.53
N GLU A 120 11.04 -9.74 6.32
CA GLU A 120 11.57 -10.75 5.40
C GLU A 120 13.05 -10.58 5.13
N GLY A 121 13.54 -9.34 5.09
CA GLY A 121 14.95 -9.04 4.87
C GLY A 121 15.86 -9.47 6.02
N ALA A 122 15.32 -9.69 7.21
CA ALA A 122 16.11 -10.12 8.36
C ALA A 122 16.39 -11.63 8.30
N ASN A 123 15.36 -12.45 8.27
CA ASN A 123 15.35 -13.87 7.94
C ASN A 123 13.92 -14.40 8.08
N GLY A 124 13.64 -15.55 7.46
CA GLY A 124 12.30 -16.14 7.48
C GLY A 124 11.80 -16.55 8.87
N ARG A 125 12.69 -16.70 9.84
CA ARG A 125 12.30 -17.04 11.22
C ARG A 125 11.64 -15.87 11.94
N THR A 126 11.94 -14.66 11.52
CA THR A 126 11.37 -13.45 12.10
C THR A 126 9.86 -13.42 11.90
N ALA A 127 9.39 -13.87 10.73
CA ALA A 127 7.95 -13.94 10.46
C ALA A 127 7.24 -14.85 11.45
N MET A 128 7.77 -16.03 11.71
CA MET A 128 7.21 -16.98 12.68
C MET A 128 7.22 -16.44 14.10
N TYR A 129 8.26 -15.72 14.45
CA TYR A 129 8.37 -15.09 15.76
C TYR A 129 7.28 -14.04 15.98
N PHE A 130 7.08 -13.18 15.01
CA PHE A 130 6.05 -12.15 15.09
C PHE A 130 4.64 -12.71 15.05
N GLU A 131 4.43 -13.80 14.35
CA GLU A 131 3.17 -14.52 14.38
C GLU A 131 2.75 -14.86 15.80
N LYS A 132 3.68 -15.36 16.61
CA LYS A 132 3.41 -15.66 18.01
C LYS A 132 3.12 -14.43 18.84
N MET A 133 3.77 -13.32 18.54
CA MET A 133 3.56 -12.09 19.28
C MET A 133 2.20 -11.47 19.05
N ILE A 134 1.65 -11.63 17.87
CA ILE A 134 0.39 -10.97 17.51
C ILE A 134 -0.82 -11.81 17.79
N GLY A 135 -0.76 -13.07 17.44
CA GLY A 135 -1.96 -13.88 17.40
C GLY A 135 -2.23 -14.67 18.64
N LEU A 136 -1.31 -14.75 19.55
CA LEU A 136 -1.32 -15.87 20.48
C LEU A 136 -1.01 -15.52 21.89
N GLU A 137 -0.98 -14.29 22.16
CA GLU A 137 -0.76 -13.87 23.54
C GLU A 137 -1.98 -13.82 24.33
#